data_811e49cfbc2aef6830dada6ab450a184
#
_entry.id   811e49cfbc2aef6830dada6ab450a184
#
_cell.length_a   1.000
_cell.length_b   1.000
_cell.length_c   1.000
_cell.angle_alpha   90.00
_cell.angle_beta   90.00
_cell.angle_gamma   90.00
#
_symmetry.space_group_name_H-M   'P 1'
#
loop_
_entity.id
_entity.type
_entity.pdbx_description
1 polymer ?
#
loop_
_entity_poly.entity_id
_entity_poly.type
_entity_poly.pdbx_seq_one_letter_code
_entity_poly.pdbx_strand_id
1 'polypeptide(L)'
;LILSFSKLLNQQASHVPSGQHALNEEYYERIEAIQFTMNHDDGNLVEELDKSDLILLGVSRTSKTPTSIYLANKGFKTSNIPLINETSIPESLKKNPNMACVVGLTTEAERLVDIRKNRMMTLKERENTNYTDIEKIRDEVNSAKKTFSKYKWPTIDVTRKSVEEVAASIIKIHEI
;
A
#
# COMPACT_ATOMS: atom_id res chain seq x y z
N LEU A 1 -1.75 5.39 44.64
CA LEU A 1 -1.37 6.03 43.37
C LEU A 1 -2.61 6.52 42.60
N ILE A 2 -3.59 5.66 42.26
CA ILE A 2 -4.82 6.02 41.51
C ILE A 2 -5.61 7.13 42.20
N LEU A 3 -5.85 7.03 43.49
CA LEU A 3 -6.56 8.06 44.25
C LEU A 3 -5.82 9.40 44.29
N SER A 4 -4.49 9.40 44.34
CA SER A 4 -3.69 10.61 44.29
C SER A 4 -3.77 11.32 42.95
N PHE A 5 -3.73 10.57 41.85
CA PHE A 5 -3.92 11.10 40.49
C PHE A 5 -5.35 11.59 40.26
N SER A 6 -6.35 10.84 40.71
CA SER A 6 -7.76 11.23 40.62
C SER A 6 -8.00 12.61 41.28
N LYS A 7 -7.42 12.85 42.47
CA LYS A 7 -7.48 14.14 43.13
C LYS A 7 -6.74 15.24 42.36
N LEU A 8 -5.54 14.94 41.83
CA LEU A 8 -4.73 15.92 41.11
C LEU A 8 -5.41 16.35 39.79
N LEU A 9 -6.03 15.40 39.09
CA LEU A 9 -6.68 15.63 37.78
C LEU A 9 -8.14 16.05 37.92
N ASN A 10 -8.68 16.05 39.13
CA ASN A 10 -10.10 16.30 39.43
C ASN A 10 -11.03 15.40 38.57
N GLN A 11 -10.64 14.14 38.41
CA GLN A 11 -11.37 13.14 37.63
C GLN A 11 -11.54 11.86 38.44
N GLN A 12 -12.69 11.23 38.32
CA GLN A 12 -12.95 9.93 38.94
C GLN A 12 -12.24 8.81 38.18
N ALA A 13 -11.50 7.97 38.92
CA ALA A 13 -10.88 6.79 38.29
C ALA A 13 -11.95 5.77 37.92
N SER A 14 -11.87 5.24 36.72
CA SER A 14 -12.83 4.26 36.20
C SER A 14 -12.73 2.89 36.88
N HIS A 15 -11.62 2.59 37.54
CA HIS A 15 -11.29 1.30 38.17
C HIS A 15 -11.46 0.07 37.28
N VAL A 16 -11.49 0.27 35.96
CA VAL A 16 -11.60 -0.83 34.98
C VAL A 16 -10.18 -1.31 34.64
N PRO A 17 -9.82 -2.57 34.97
CA PRO A 17 -8.54 -3.12 34.54
C PRO A 17 -8.43 -3.07 33.02
N SER A 18 -7.27 -2.63 32.52
CA SER A 18 -7.00 -2.51 31.07
C SER A 18 -7.94 -1.57 30.29
N GLY A 19 -8.63 -0.65 30.97
CA GLY A 19 -9.58 0.29 30.36
C GLY A 19 -9.00 1.25 29.31
N GLN A 20 -7.68 1.26 29.11
CA GLN A 20 -7.02 2.03 28.05
C GLN A 20 -7.19 1.44 26.64
N HIS A 21 -7.54 0.14 26.56
CA HIS A 21 -7.71 -0.58 25.30
C HIS A 21 -9.05 -1.33 25.34
N ALA A 22 -10.14 -0.60 25.24
CA ALA A 22 -11.40 -1.23 24.91
C ALA A 22 -11.22 -1.88 23.52
N LEU A 23 -11.21 -3.22 23.46
CA LEU A 23 -11.25 -3.99 22.22
C LEU A 23 -12.64 -3.78 21.63
N ASN A 24 -12.79 -2.71 20.83
CA ASN A 24 -14.01 -2.41 20.10
C ASN A 24 -13.98 -3.09 18.72
N GLU A 25 -15.09 -3.06 18.04
CA GLU A 25 -15.25 -3.63 16.69
C GLU A 25 -14.21 -3.06 15.71
N GLU A 26 -13.96 -1.75 15.74
CA GLU A 26 -12.95 -1.05 14.94
C GLU A 26 -11.53 -1.60 15.13
N TYR A 27 -11.19 -2.04 16.35
CA TYR A 27 -9.90 -2.69 16.60
C TYR A 27 -9.78 -4.02 15.86
N TYR A 28 -10.83 -4.86 15.90
CA TYR A 28 -10.82 -6.15 15.22
C TYR A 28 -10.82 -6.00 13.70
N GLU A 29 -11.59 -5.07 13.15
CA GLU A 29 -11.60 -4.74 11.72
C GLU A 29 -10.20 -4.31 11.24
N ARG A 30 -9.50 -3.50 12.01
CA ARG A 30 -8.12 -3.09 11.72
C ARG A 30 -7.15 -4.27 11.71
N ILE A 31 -7.24 -5.17 12.69
CA ILE A 31 -6.41 -6.38 12.74
C ILE A 31 -6.68 -7.27 11.53
N GLU A 32 -7.95 -7.45 11.18
CA GLU A 32 -8.35 -8.23 9.99
C GLU A 32 -7.78 -7.60 8.70
N ALA A 33 -7.89 -6.28 8.53
CA ALA A 33 -7.33 -5.56 7.38
C ALA A 33 -5.81 -5.72 7.30
N ILE A 34 -5.09 -5.65 8.43
CA ILE A 34 -3.65 -5.87 8.47
C ILE A 34 -3.29 -7.29 8.06
N GLN A 35 -3.96 -8.31 8.61
CA GLN A 35 -3.72 -9.71 8.27
C GLN A 35 -4.03 -9.98 6.78
N PHE A 36 -5.14 -9.46 6.28
CA PHE A 36 -5.50 -9.54 4.87
C PHE A 36 -4.38 -8.96 4.00
N THR A 37 -3.96 -7.73 4.29
CA THR A 37 -2.96 -7.00 3.50
C THR A 37 -1.59 -7.70 3.51
N MET A 38 -1.17 -8.26 4.64
CA MET A 38 0.08 -9.02 4.73
C MET A 38 0.05 -10.30 3.86
N ASN A 39 -1.11 -10.95 3.77
CA ASN A 39 -1.29 -12.14 2.95
C ASN A 39 -1.37 -11.83 1.44
N HIS A 40 -1.79 -10.59 1.09
CA HIS A 40 -1.99 -10.15 -0.30
C HIS A 40 -0.88 -9.20 -0.79
N ASP A 41 0.31 -9.25 -0.18
CA ASP A 41 1.46 -8.47 -0.62
C ASP A 41 2.21 -9.16 -1.77
N ASP A 42 2.83 -8.36 -2.64
CA ASP A 42 3.62 -8.79 -3.80
C ASP A 42 2.90 -9.79 -4.75
N GLY A 43 1.59 -9.64 -4.91
CA GLY A 43 0.79 -10.46 -5.83
C GLY A 43 0.44 -11.85 -5.31
N ASN A 44 0.53 -12.07 -4.01
CA ASN A 44 0.03 -13.29 -3.38
C ASN A 44 -1.51 -13.29 -3.34
N LEU A 45 -2.11 -14.48 -3.28
CA LEU A 45 -3.56 -14.71 -3.15
C LEU A 45 -4.42 -13.89 -4.13
N VAL A 46 -3.98 -13.76 -5.38
CA VAL A 46 -4.70 -13.02 -6.43
C VAL A 46 -6.12 -13.54 -6.71
N GLU A 47 -6.45 -14.70 -6.20
CA GLU A 47 -7.77 -15.32 -6.31
C GLU A 47 -8.82 -14.65 -5.41
N GLU A 48 -8.37 -13.95 -4.35
CA GLU A 48 -9.22 -13.29 -3.36
C GLU A 48 -9.25 -11.75 -3.49
N LEU A 49 -8.89 -11.22 -4.67
CA LEU A 49 -8.86 -9.77 -4.91
C LEU A 49 -10.22 -9.09 -4.78
N ASP A 50 -11.30 -9.84 -4.95
CA ASP A 50 -12.68 -9.38 -4.76
C ASP A 50 -13.02 -9.03 -3.31
N LYS A 51 -12.20 -9.50 -2.35
CA LYS A 51 -12.33 -9.15 -0.93
C LYS A 51 -11.55 -7.89 -0.54
N SER A 52 -10.81 -7.29 -1.48
CA SER A 52 -10.04 -6.07 -1.24
C SER A 52 -10.93 -4.84 -1.32
N ASP A 53 -10.74 -3.88 -0.41
CA ASP A 53 -11.27 -2.52 -0.56
C ASP A 53 -10.43 -1.75 -1.58
N LEU A 54 -9.11 -1.94 -1.53
CA LEU A 54 -8.12 -1.24 -2.34
C LEU A 54 -7.16 -2.21 -3.01
N ILE A 55 -6.81 -1.95 -4.28
CA ILE A 55 -5.77 -2.67 -5.01
C ILE A 55 -4.72 -1.69 -5.49
N LEU A 56 -3.48 -1.85 -5.04
CA LEU A 56 -2.35 -1.03 -5.45
C LEU A 56 -1.56 -1.72 -6.55
N LEU A 57 -1.42 -1.05 -7.69
CA LEU A 57 -0.61 -1.50 -8.81
C LEU A 57 0.60 -0.58 -9.01
N GLY A 58 1.72 -1.11 -9.42
CA GLY A 58 2.88 -0.29 -9.76
C GLY A 58 4.14 -1.09 -9.97
N VAL A 59 5.11 -0.50 -10.64
CA VAL A 59 6.43 -1.11 -10.84
C VAL A 59 7.14 -1.33 -9.50
N SER A 60 8.18 -2.16 -9.49
CA SER A 60 8.96 -2.42 -8.27
C SER A 60 9.52 -1.11 -7.71
N ARG A 61 9.44 -0.94 -6.37
CA ARG A 61 9.95 0.21 -5.60
C ARG A 61 9.15 1.52 -5.72
N THR A 62 7.85 1.44 -6.01
CA THR A 62 6.92 2.58 -5.93
C THR A 62 6.20 2.68 -4.57
N SER A 63 6.81 2.21 -3.49
CA SER A 63 6.28 2.28 -2.11
C SER A 63 4.92 1.59 -1.91
N LYS A 64 4.56 0.58 -2.74
CA LYS A 64 3.29 -0.15 -2.60
C LYS A 64 3.13 -0.78 -1.22
N THR A 65 4.07 -1.65 -0.82
CA THR A 65 4.03 -2.38 0.46
C THR A 65 3.91 -1.46 1.68
N PRO A 66 4.74 -0.41 1.88
CA PRO A 66 4.54 0.47 3.02
C PRO A 66 3.22 1.24 2.97
N THR A 67 2.74 1.60 1.78
CA THR A 67 1.45 2.28 1.62
C THR A 67 0.28 1.34 1.93
N SER A 68 0.33 0.08 1.48
CA SER A 68 -0.72 -0.91 1.78
C SER A 68 -0.81 -1.20 3.27
N ILE A 69 0.31 -1.34 3.97
CA ILE A 69 0.34 -1.52 5.43
C ILE A 69 -0.22 -0.29 6.15
N TYR A 70 0.11 0.93 5.68
CA TYR A 70 -0.46 2.14 6.26
C TYR A 70 -1.98 2.22 6.10
N LEU A 71 -2.50 1.88 4.91
CA LEU A 71 -3.94 1.82 4.63
C LEU A 71 -4.63 0.74 5.48
N ALA A 72 -3.99 -0.42 5.65
CA ALA A 72 -4.50 -1.48 6.52
C ALA A 72 -4.62 -1.04 7.99
N ASN A 73 -3.68 -0.23 8.49
CA ASN A 73 -3.78 0.39 9.81
C ASN A 73 -4.95 1.41 9.93
N LYS A 74 -5.51 1.83 8.81
CA LYS A 74 -6.74 2.64 8.74
C LYS A 74 -8.01 1.79 8.54
N GLY A 75 -7.88 0.46 8.48
CA GLY A 75 -8.98 -0.48 8.34
C GLY A 75 -9.26 -0.96 6.91
N PHE A 76 -8.50 -0.50 5.90
CA PHE A 76 -8.71 -0.89 4.50
C PHE A 76 -7.98 -2.19 4.14
N LYS A 77 -8.70 -3.21 3.71
CA LYS A 77 -8.14 -4.44 3.13
C LYS A 77 -7.47 -4.11 1.80
N THR A 78 -6.16 -4.11 1.76
CA THR A 78 -5.39 -3.62 0.62
C THR A 78 -4.55 -4.74 -0.01
N SER A 79 -4.75 -5.01 -1.29
CA SER A 79 -3.89 -5.91 -2.07
C SER A 79 -2.83 -5.11 -2.83
N ASN A 80 -1.63 -5.68 -2.93
CA ASN A 80 -0.48 -5.09 -3.60
C ASN A 80 -0.01 -5.99 -4.73
N ILE A 81 -0.08 -5.52 -5.97
CA ILE A 81 0.30 -6.29 -7.16
C ILE A 81 1.46 -5.58 -7.87
N PRO A 82 2.62 -6.22 -7.98
CA PRO A 82 3.73 -5.69 -8.75
C PRO A 82 3.43 -5.76 -10.25
N LEU A 83 3.58 -4.64 -10.96
CA LEU A 83 3.38 -4.55 -12.39
C LEU A 83 4.73 -4.61 -13.11
N ILE A 84 5.03 -5.75 -13.71
CA ILE A 84 6.21 -5.93 -14.57
C ILE A 84 5.83 -5.62 -16.03
N ASN A 85 4.68 -6.12 -16.44
CA ASN A 85 4.08 -5.92 -17.75
C ASN A 85 2.56 -6.17 -17.65
N GLU A 86 1.83 -6.01 -18.73
CA GLU A 86 0.37 -6.22 -18.75
C GLU A 86 -0.04 -7.66 -18.38
N THR A 87 0.83 -8.65 -18.61
CA THR A 87 0.53 -10.05 -18.26
C THR A 87 0.59 -10.30 -16.75
N SER A 88 1.24 -9.41 -15.98
CA SER A 88 1.30 -9.48 -14.51
C SER A 88 -0.05 -9.16 -13.85
N ILE A 89 -1.00 -8.57 -14.60
CA ILE A 89 -2.32 -8.26 -14.07
C ILE A 89 -3.15 -9.55 -14.02
N PRO A 90 -3.72 -9.91 -12.88
CA PRO A 90 -4.59 -11.07 -12.76
C PRO A 90 -5.77 -11.02 -13.71
N GLU A 91 -6.14 -12.18 -14.26
CA GLU A 91 -7.26 -12.28 -15.21
C GLU A 91 -8.60 -11.86 -14.60
N SER A 92 -8.80 -12.09 -13.29
CA SER A 92 -9.96 -11.61 -12.55
C SER A 92 -10.09 -10.08 -12.63
N LEU A 93 -8.98 -9.37 -12.43
CA LEU A 93 -8.93 -7.91 -12.48
C LEU A 93 -9.06 -7.36 -13.91
N LYS A 94 -8.54 -8.08 -14.92
CA LYS A 94 -8.76 -7.72 -16.34
C LYS A 94 -10.21 -7.85 -16.76
N LYS A 95 -10.90 -8.90 -16.29
CA LYS A 95 -12.32 -9.14 -16.57
C LYS A 95 -13.25 -8.17 -15.85
N ASN A 96 -12.91 -7.82 -14.62
CA ASN A 96 -13.66 -6.86 -13.81
C ASN A 96 -12.73 -5.76 -13.25
N PRO A 97 -12.37 -4.74 -14.04
CA PRO A 97 -11.44 -3.69 -13.62
C PRO A 97 -11.90 -2.82 -12.45
N ASN A 98 -13.18 -2.91 -12.08
CA ASN A 98 -13.82 -2.14 -11.03
C ASN A 98 -14.28 -3.03 -9.86
N MET A 99 -13.68 -4.22 -9.67
CA MET A 99 -14.03 -5.12 -8.55
C MET A 99 -13.69 -4.53 -7.18
N ALA A 100 -12.74 -3.61 -7.14
CA ALA A 100 -12.29 -2.86 -5.97
C ALA A 100 -11.83 -1.47 -6.43
N CYS A 101 -11.49 -0.58 -5.51
CA CYS A 101 -10.84 0.68 -5.86
C CYS A 101 -9.38 0.41 -6.25
N VAL A 102 -9.08 0.45 -7.54
CA VAL A 102 -7.75 0.18 -8.10
C VAL A 102 -6.99 1.49 -8.29
N VAL A 103 -5.77 1.57 -7.76
CA VAL A 103 -4.91 2.77 -7.89
C VAL A 103 -3.53 2.40 -8.40
N GLY A 104 -3.10 3.04 -9.48
CA GLY A 104 -1.75 2.93 -10.02
C GLY A 104 -0.76 3.85 -9.31
N LEU A 105 0.36 3.31 -8.83
CA LEU A 105 1.45 4.11 -8.28
C LEU A 105 2.59 4.23 -9.29
N THR A 106 2.99 5.46 -9.59
CA THR A 106 4.10 5.78 -10.50
C THR A 106 5.14 6.63 -9.82
N THR A 107 6.34 6.66 -10.37
CA THR A 107 7.42 7.57 -9.96
C THR A 107 8.31 7.88 -11.14
N GLU A 108 9.18 8.88 -11.02
CA GLU A 108 10.20 9.19 -12.01
C GLU A 108 11.21 8.06 -12.14
N ALA A 109 11.64 7.75 -13.37
CA ALA A 109 12.58 6.66 -13.65
C ALA A 109 13.94 6.88 -12.97
N GLU A 110 14.43 8.11 -12.97
CA GLU A 110 15.68 8.52 -12.33
C GLU A 110 15.65 8.20 -10.83
N ARG A 111 14.53 8.49 -10.17
CA ARG A 111 14.33 8.18 -8.75
C ARG A 111 14.34 6.67 -8.49
N LEU A 112 13.74 5.88 -9.40
CA LEU A 112 13.77 4.42 -9.29
C LEU A 112 15.18 3.85 -9.41
N VAL A 113 16.01 4.39 -10.31
CA VAL A 113 17.42 3.97 -10.42
C VAL A 113 18.12 4.10 -9.08
N ASP A 114 18.00 5.27 -8.43
CA ASP A 114 18.65 5.55 -7.15
C ASP A 114 18.15 4.60 -6.05
N ILE A 115 16.84 4.40 -5.95
CA ILE A 115 16.25 3.52 -4.95
C ILE A 115 16.68 2.07 -5.18
N ARG A 116 16.69 1.60 -6.43
CA ARG A 116 17.06 0.23 -6.78
C ARG A 116 18.56 -0.02 -6.52
N LYS A 117 19.44 0.94 -6.87
CA LYS A 117 20.88 0.89 -6.56
C LYS A 117 21.11 0.79 -5.05
N ASN A 118 20.50 1.67 -4.28
CA ASN A 118 20.63 1.66 -2.82
C ASN A 118 20.16 0.33 -2.21
N ARG A 119 19.09 -0.26 -2.75
CA ARG A 119 18.60 -1.57 -2.29
C ARG A 119 19.60 -2.69 -2.56
N MET A 120 20.21 -2.73 -3.74
CA MET A 120 21.22 -3.72 -4.09
C MET A 120 22.46 -3.61 -3.20
N MET A 121 22.94 -2.38 -2.96
CA MET A 121 24.05 -2.14 -2.03
C MET A 121 23.71 -2.66 -0.61
N THR A 122 22.51 -2.40 -0.13
CA THR A 122 22.07 -2.83 1.21
C THR A 122 21.99 -4.35 1.32
N LEU A 123 21.54 -5.04 0.27
CA LEU A 123 21.43 -6.50 0.24
C LEU A 123 22.75 -7.21 -0.10
N LYS A 124 23.82 -6.46 -0.43
CA LYS A 124 25.10 -7.01 -0.91
C LYS A 124 24.91 -7.94 -2.12
N GLU A 125 23.89 -7.72 -2.93
CA GLU A 125 23.67 -8.45 -4.16
C GLU A 125 24.62 -7.94 -5.26
N ARG A 126 25.01 -8.85 -6.18
CA ARG A 126 25.78 -8.44 -7.36
C ARG A 126 24.96 -7.49 -8.21
N GLU A 127 25.61 -6.47 -8.79
CA GLU A 127 24.94 -5.52 -9.68
C GLU A 127 24.21 -6.25 -10.80
N ASN A 128 22.88 -6.21 -10.73
CA ASN A 128 22.04 -6.63 -11.85
C ASN A 128 21.82 -5.40 -12.73
N THR A 129 22.64 -5.26 -13.77
CA THR A 129 22.62 -4.12 -14.70
C THR A 129 21.22 -3.90 -15.29
N ASN A 130 20.46 -4.96 -15.53
CA ASN A 130 19.09 -4.83 -16.06
C ASN A 130 18.12 -4.18 -15.08
N TYR A 131 18.29 -4.40 -13.76
CA TYR A 131 17.41 -3.89 -12.72
C TYR A 131 17.61 -2.38 -12.45
N THR A 132 18.79 -1.86 -12.79
CA THR A 132 19.19 -0.46 -12.57
C THR A 132 19.40 0.31 -13.87
N ASP A 133 19.12 -0.31 -15.02
CA ASP A 133 19.21 0.33 -16.34
C ASP A 133 18.11 1.35 -16.51
N ILE A 134 18.49 2.61 -16.72
CA ILE A 134 17.55 3.73 -16.83
C ILE A 134 16.56 3.58 -18.00
N GLU A 135 17.01 3.08 -19.16
CA GLU A 135 16.12 2.93 -20.31
C GLU A 135 15.07 1.85 -20.06
N LYS A 136 15.46 0.72 -19.46
CA LYS A 136 14.52 -0.33 -19.07
C LYS A 136 13.52 0.14 -18.02
N ILE A 137 14.00 0.92 -17.05
CA ILE A 137 13.14 1.50 -16.01
C ILE A 137 12.13 2.49 -16.64
N ARG A 138 12.57 3.31 -17.59
CA ARG A 138 11.66 4.21 -18.34
C ARG A 138 10.60 3.43 -19.11
N ASP A 139 10.98 2.34 -19.75
CA ASP A 139 10.04 1.47 -20.46
C ASP A 139 9.05 0.81 -19.51
N GLU A 140 9.49 0.31 -18.35
CA GLU A 140 8.61 -0.22 -17.29
C GLU A 140 7.59 0.82 -16.82
N VAL A 141 8.04 2.03 -16.48
CA VAL A 141 7.18 3.12 -16.00
C VAL A 141 6.19 3.56 -17.09
N ASN A 142 6.64 3.68 -18.34
CA ASN A 142 5.78 4.06 -19.45
C ASN A 142 4.75 2.99 -19.77
N SER A 143 5.14 1.71 -19.73
CA SER A 143 4.24 0.59 -19.88
C SER A 143 3.17 0.55 -18.79
N ALA A 144 3.57 0.78 -17.53
CA ALA A 144 2.64 0.87 -16.41
C ALA A 144 1.62 2.01 -16.61
N LYS A 145 2.08 3.22 -16.98
CA LYS A 145 1.20 4.36 -17.27
C LYS A 145 0.20 4.09 -18.39
N LYS A 146 0.65 3.44 -19.47
CA LYS A 146 -0.22 3.02 -20.59
C LYS A 146 -1.30 2.05 -20.10
N THR A 147 -0.92 1.09 -19.26
CA THR A 147 -1.83 0.11 -18.66
C THR A 147 -2.89 0.79 -17.79
N PHE A 148 -2.49 1.70 -16.90
CA PHE A 148 -3.43 2.45 -16.06
C PHE A 148 -4.41 3.28 -16.89
N SER A 149 -3.94 3.94 -17.94
CA SER A 149 -4.79 4.69 -18.88
C SER A 149 -5.76 3.79 -19.63
N LYS A 150 -5.32 2.60 -20.06
CA LYS A 150 -6.15 1.61 -20.76
C LYS A 150 -7.36 1.17 -19.91
N TYR A 151 -7.13 0.90 -18.64
CA TYR A 151 -8.18 0.46 -17.70
C TYR A 151 -8.86 1.63 -16.98
N LYS A 152 -8.46 2.88 -17.26
CA LYS A 152 -8.96 4.11 -16.62
C LYS A 152 -8.76 4.13 -15.10
N TRP A 153 -7.73 3.46 -14.60
CA TRP A 153 -7.39 3.48 -13.20
C TRP A 153 -6.71 4.79 -12.82
N PRO A 154 -7.12 5.43 -11.71
CA PRO A 154 -6.47 6.63 -11.20
C PRO A 154 -5.02 6.34 -10.88
N THR A 155 -4.17 7.35 -11.12
CA THR A 155 -2.72 7.22 -10.98
C THR A 155 -2.18 8.29 -10.05
N ILE A 156 -1.33 7.87 -9.10
CA ILE A 156 -0.65 8.77 -8.16
C ILE A 156 0.85 8.72 -8.41
N ASP A 157 1.47 9.88 -8.61
CA ASP A 157 2.92 10.02 -8.62
C ASP A 157 3.43 10.10 -7.17
N VAL A 158 4.32 9.17 -6.81
CA VAL A 158 4.88 9.05 -5.46
C VAL A 158 6.32 9.61 -5.35
N THR A 159 6.86 10.24 -6.39
CA THR A 159 8.27 10.65 -6.50
C THR A 159 8.75 11.43 -5.29
N ARG A 160 7.96 12.36 -4.78
CA ARG A 160 8.31 13.26 -3.66
C ARG A 160 7.25 13.27 -2.56
N LYS A 161 6.47 12.20 -2.45
CA LYS A 161 5.43 12.08 -1.44
C LYS A 161 5.82 11.09 -0.35
N SER A 162 5.42 11.39 0.86
CA SER A 162 5.47 10.45 1.97
C SER A 162 4.39 9.36 1.81
N VAL A 163 4.53 8.27 2.54
CA VAL A 163 3.55 7.17 2.56
C VAL A 163 2.17 7.69 3.00
N GLU A 164 2.14 8.59 3.98
CA GLU A 164 0.94 9.21 4.52
C GLU A 164 0.22 10.07 3.49
N GLU A 165 0.95 10.88 2.71
CA GLU A 165 0.37 11.71 1.65
C GLU A 165 -0.19 10.87 0.50
N VAL A 166 0.51 9.78 0.14
CA VAL A 166 0.03 8.82 -0.85
C VAL A 166 -1.24 8.14 -0.35
N ALA A 167 -1.24 7.64 0.89
CA ALA A 167 -2.40 6.99 1.49
C ALA A 167 -3.60 7.94 1.59
N ALA A 168 -3.40 9.18 2.02
CA ALA A 168 -4.46 10.19 2.07
C ALA A 168 -5.06 10.46 0.67
N SER A 169 -4.22 10.48 -0.37
CA SER A 169 -4.69 10.64 -1.75
C SER A 169 -5.50 9.42 -2.22
N ILE A 170 -5.11 8.20 -1.82
CA ILE A 170 -5.84 6.96 -2.15
C ILE A 170 -7.19 6.93 -1.45
N ILE A 171 -7.25 7.24 -0.15
CA ILE A 171 -8.51 7.29 0.61
C ILE A 171 -9.48 8.26 -0.05
N LYS A 172 -9.01 9.45 -0.44
CA LYS A 172 -9.84 10.43 -1.14
C LYS A 172 -10.39 9.92 -2.48
N ILE A 173 -9.63 9.09 -3.21
CA ILE A 173 -10.10 8.46 -4.45
C ILE A 173 -11.15 7.39 -4.15
N HIS A 174 -10.99 6.65 -3.06
CA HIS A 174 -11.91 5.60 -2.65
C HIS A 174 -13.27 6.13 -2.18
N GLU A 175 -13.31 7.34 -1.62
CA GLU A 175 -14.52 8.00 -1.11
C GLU A 175 -15.37 8.68 -2.20
N ILE A 176 -14.89 8.76 -3.46
CA ILE A 176 -15.60 9.33 -4.61
C ILE A 176 -16.42 8.26 -5.33
#